data_9137d3d9f38f9f9cb7cce26a006b0495
#
_entry.id   9137d3d9f38f9f9cb7cce26a006b0495
#
_cell.length_a   1.000
_cell.length_b   1.000
_cell.length_c   1.000
_cell.angle_alpha   90.00
_cell.angle_beta   90.00
_cell.angle_gamma   90.00
#
_symmetry.space_group_name_H-M   'P 1'
#
loop_
_entity.id
_entity.type
_entity.pdbx_description
1 polymer ?
#
loop_
_entity_poly.entity_id
_entity_poly.type
_entity_poly.pdbx_seq_one_letter_code
_entity_poly.pdbx_strand_id
1 'polypeptide(L)'
;MKKISFFIVLTSVLLLAACSMDKYPEDKLAPETYFSSEQELRLYTNYFYKLMPTGTEMYEEEGDHFVAPVPSRDVQGTRLIPETDSKWDWEVLRKINFYLSYSSNCDDEDARAHYDGVARFFRAYFYFSKVRNYGDVPWYSQVVNSDDKELLAKPRDSRQLVVDSIIADLDFAIENLPETHTPYEVNKWTALALKSRVCLFEGTFRKYHAGKTFNPNNLPWEDLLATSAEAAEILMNESGYTIYSDGEQPYRDLFASLNANPKEFIWARCYSADLNIKNNANAWSVARTTGFTKRHVNMYLNVDGTRFTDIQGYDTLGYVEECKNRDPRMAQTIHTPGYIQYGETKTYPVDLKQSSTGYKYIKYVMEKKYNTWDASLVCLPIFRMGEVLLNFAEAKAELGTLTQADLDKSINVLRDRVGMPHLDMATANANPCAYMEKCYPNVSQSANKGVIMEIRRERLIETPLEGLHYWDIMRWREGKAFTQPYLGIYFPGPGKYDMTGSGKASINLMEEGQTGGGGIGITKLYLGSDVILTNGTLGNMWAFSTLNFQFDENKDYLYPIPTNERVLTNGALTQNPGWNDGLSF
;
A
#
# COMPACT_ATOMS: atom_id res chain seq x y z
N MET A 1 60.15 17.69 -58.07
CA MET A 1 60.08 17.07 -56.72
C MET A 1 59.43 17.95 -55.65
N LYS A 2 59.65 19.26 -55.57
CA LYS A 2 59.06 20.14 -54.52
C LYS A 2 57.53 20.30 -54.61
N LYS A 3 56.89 20.19 -55.76
CA LYS A 3 55.40 20.29 -55.90
C LYS A 3 54.67 19.04 -55.52
N ILE A 4 55.29 17.87 -55.62
CA ILE A 4 54.69 16.59 -55.21
C ILE A 4 54.71 16.44 -53.68
N SER A 5 55.74 16.89 -53.02
CA SER A 5 55.89 16.90 -51.55
C SER A 5 54.84 17.81 -50.88
N PHE A 6 54.51 18.94 -51.49
CA PHE A 6 53.48 19.87 -50.96
C PHE A 6 52.04 19.29 -51.05
N PHE A 7 51.72 18.55 -52.13
CA PHE A 7 50.45 17.91 -52.28
C PHE A 7 50.27 16.73 -51.30
N ILE A 8 51.30 15.97 -51.03
CA ILE A 8 51.26 14.86 -50.06
C ILE A 8 51.09 15.39 -48.62
N VAL A 9 51.76 16.49 -48.28
CA VAL A 9 51.60 17.11 -46.95
C VAL A 9 50.20 17.72 -46.78
N LEU A 10 49.64 18.36 -47.83
CA LEU A 10 48.31 18.93 -47.79
C LEU A 10 47.19 17.86 -47.69
N THR A 11 47.41 16.71 -48.35
CA THR A 11 46.47 15.56 -48.29
C THR A 11 46.54 14.85 -46.93
N SER A 12 47.73 14.79 -46.31
CA SER A 12 47.93 14.22 -44.97
C SER A 12 47.31 15.10 -43.87
N VAL A 13 47.31 16.42 -44.01
CA VAL A 13 46.68 17.36 -43.06
C VAL A 13 45.16 17.32 -43.21
N LEU A 14 44.62 17.11 -44.42
CA LEU A 14 43.16 16.94 -44.64
C LEU A 14 42.61 15.60 -44.13
N LEU A 15 43.47 14.55 -44.07
CA LEU A 15 43.08 13.25 -43.51
C LEU A 15 43.14 13.21 -41.98
N LEU A 16 43.86 14.13 -41.34
CA LEU A 16 43.88 14.26 -39.87
C LEU A 16 42.76 15.13 -39.30
N ALA A 17 42.08 15.91 -40.15
CA ALA A 17 40.89 16.68 -39.76
C ALA A 17 39.56 15.92 -39.90
N ALA A 18 39.56 14.64 -40.36
CA ALA A 18 38.39 13.82 -40.60
C ALA A 18 38.09 12.78 -39.51
N CYS A 19 38.79 12.83 -38.38
CA CYS A 19 38.57 11.89 -37.28
C CYS A 19 38.16 12.63 -36.01
N SER A 20 36.95 13.14 -36.01
CA SER A 20 36.12 13.28 -34.80
C SER A 20 34.65 13.43 -35.21
N MET A 21 34.13 12.38 -35.84
CA MET A 21 32.70 12.17 -35.81
C MET A 21 32.47 11.01 -34.84
N ASP A 22 32.32 11.34 -33.58
CA ASP A 22 31.60 10.50 -32.63
C ASP A 22 30.14 10.40 -33.16
N LYS A 23 29.94 9.52 -34.14
CA LYS A 23 28.58 9.13 -34.51
C LYS A 23 28.08 8.25 -33.37
N TYR A 24 27.31 8.85 -32.49
CA TYR A 24 26.42 8.05 -31.63
C TYR A 24 25.58 7.15 -32.55
N PRO A 25 25.39 5.87 -32.19
CA PRO A 25 24.46 5.02 -32.91
C PRO A 25 23.09 5.72 -33.01
N GLU A 26 22.49 5.76 -34.19
CA GLU A 26 21.21 6.44 -34.45
C GLU A 26 20.05 5.91 -33.60
N ASP A 27 20.23 4.77 -32.94
CA ASP A 27 19.31 4.12 -32.00
C ASP A 27 19.54 4.50 -30.52
N LYS A 28 20.52 5.37 -30.23
CA LYS A 28 20.77 5.90 -28.88
C LYS A 28 20.58 7.41 -28.85
N LEU A 29 19.82 7.87 -27.85
CA LEU A 29 19.68 9.29 -27.55
C LEU A 29 21.09 9.89 -27.33
N ALA A 30 21.44 10.94 -28.11
CA ALA A 30 22.63 11.72 -27.88
C ALA A 30 22.33 12.69 -26.71
N PRO A 31 22.96 12.52 -25.53
CA PRO A 31 22.60 13.29 -24.34
C PRO A 31 22.69 14.81 -24.54
N GLU A 32 23.66 15.23 -25.37
CA GLU A 32 23.96 16.64 -25.63
C GLU A 32 22.91 17.37 -26.46
N THR A 33 22.05 16.64 -27.18
CA THR A 33 21.06 17.21 -28.11
C THR A 33 19.61 16.86 -27.74
N TYR A 34 19.40 15.96 -26.79
CA TYR A 34 18.09 15.57 -26.31
C TYR A 34 17.67 16.44 -25.12
N PHE A 35 16.39 16.48 -24.80
CA PHE A 35 15.79 17.33 -23.77
C PHE A 35 15.77 18.83 -24.10
N SER A 36 15.75 19.17 -25.40
CA SER A 36 15.74 20.57 -25.86
C SER A 36 14.34 21.21 -25.88
N SER A 37 13.29 20.46 -25.66
CA SER A 37 11.90 20.93 -25.72
C SER A 37 11.03 20.30 -24.65
N GLU A 38 9.94 21.00 -24.25
CA GLU A 38 8.92 20.49 -23.32
C GLU A 38 8.41 19.09 -23.73
N GLN A 39 8.17 18.86 -25.03
CA GLN A 39 7.70 17.57 -25.52
C GLN A 39 8.68 16.44 -25.21
N GLU A 40 9.98 16.66 -25.37
CA GLU A 40 11.00 15.65 -25.06
C GLU A 40 11.10 15.40 -23.55
N LEU A 41 11.00 16.44 -22.73
CA LEU A 41 10.95 16.31 -21.27
C LEU A 41 9.75 15.44 -20.85
N ARG A 42 8.57 15.74 -21.38
CA ARG A 42 7.34 15.00 -21.12
C ARG A 42 7.43 13.54 -21.54
N LEU A 43 7.88 13.28 -22.76
CA LEU A 43 7.98 11.91 -23.29
C LEU A 43 8.91 11.04 -22.45
N TYR A 44 10.01 11.61 -21.99
CA TYR A 44 10.97 10.88 -21.17
C TYR A 44 10.46 10.64 -19.74
N THR A 45 9.89 11.65 -19.11
CA THR A 45 9.37 11.56 -17.73
C THR A 45 8.16 10.63 -17.61
N ASN A 46 7.40 10.41 -18.68
CA ASN A 46 6.33 9.40 -18.74
C ASN A 46 6.82 7.99 -18.40
N TYR A 47 8.10 7.68 -18.64
CA TYR A 47 8.67 6.39 -18.27
C TYR A 47 8.66 6.16 -16.75
N PHE A 48 8.76 7.22 -15.94
CA PHE A 48 8.86 7.11 -14.47
C PHE A 48 7.57 6.60 -13.82
N TYR A 49 6.43 6.74 -14.51
CA TYR A 49 5.15 6.16 -14.07
C TYR A 49 5.17 4.62 -13.97
N LYS A 50 6.21 3.95 -14.46
CA LYS A 50 6.45 2.52 -14.17
C LYS A 50 6.61 2.23 -12.68
N LEU A 51 6.98 3.22 -11.87
CA LEU A 51 7.08 3.11 -10.42
C LEU A 51 5.73 3.09 -9.70
N MET A 52 4.62 3.38 -10.41
CA MET A 52 3.29 3.26 -9.83
C MET A 52 3.03 1.82 -9.36
N PRO A 53 2.44 1.63 -8.17
CA PRO A 53 2.11 0.30 -7.68
C PRO A 53 1.20 -0.42 -8.68
N THR A 54 1.38 -1.71 -8.81
CA THR A 54 0.49 -2.56 -9.62
C THR A 54 -0.84 -2.76 -8.91
N GLY A 55 -1.89 -3.13 -9.66
CA GLY A 55 -3.18 -3.42 -9.04
C GLY A 55 -3.09 -4.55 -8.00
N THR A 56 -2.24 -5.55 -8.24
CA THR A 56 -2.03 -6.68 -7.33
C THR A 56 -1.47 -6.27 -5.98
N GLU A 57 -0.59 -5.28 -5.92
CA GLU A 57 -0.07 -4.74 -4.64
C GLU A 57 -1.18 -4.11 -3.77
N MET A 58 -2.34 -3.83 -4.32
CA MET A 58 -3.48 -3.27 -3.63
C MET A 58 -4.50 -4.35 -3.27
N TYR A 59 -5.20 -4.95 -4.24
CA TYR A 59 -6.27 -5.91 -3.95
C TYR A 59 -5.80 -7.31 -3.53
N GLU A 60 -4.50 -7.58 -3.56
CA GLU A 60 -3.85 -8.76 -3.00
C GLU A 60 -3.08 -8.44 -1.70
N GLU A 61 -3.35 -7.30 -1.08
CA GLU A 61 -2.73 -6.91 0.17
C GLU A 61 -2.86 -7.99 1.23
N GLU A 62 -1.73 -8.49 1.70
CA GLU A 62 -1.66 -9.48 2.77
C GLU A 62 -1.35 -8.82 4.12
N GLY A 63 -1.85 -9.44 5.17
CA GLY A 63 -1.59 -8.99 6.53
C GLY A 63 -2.34 -9.83 7.56
N ASP A 64 -2.35 -9.38 8.78
CA ASP A 64 -3.14 -9.99 9.85
C ASP A 64 -4.66 -9.75 9.68
N HIS A 65 -5.02 -8.82 8.80
CA HIS A 65 -6.39 -8.40 8.50
C HIS A 65 -7.01 -9.11 7.30
N PHE A 66 -6.18 -9.59 6.37
CA PHE A 66 -6.63 -10.17 5.11
C PHE A 66 -5.80 -11.39 4.69
N VAL A 67 -6.47 -12.40 4.16
CA VAL A 67 -5.93 -13.70 3.75
C VAL A 67 -5.89 -13.80 2.24
N ALA A 68 -4.70 -14.01 1.68
CA ALA A 68 -4.51 -14.44 0.29
C ALA A 68 -4.68 -15.96 0.14
N PRO A 69 -4.81 -16.49 -1.09
CA PRO A 69 -4.94 -17.94 -1.30
C PRO A 69 -3.76 -18.76 -0.77
N VAL A 70 -2.56 -18.20 -0.86
CA VAL A 70 -1.32 -18.75 -0.31
C VAL A 70 -0.60 -17.62 0.38
N PRO A 71 -0.32 -17.69 1.68
CA PRO A 71 0.34 -16.60 2.38
C PRO A 71 1.78 -16.45 1.87
N SER A 72 2.22 -15.21 1.69
CA SER A 72 3.59 -14.91 1.29
C SER A 72 4.59 -15.30 2.39
N ARG A 73 5.85 -15.45 2.01
CA ARG A 73 6.93 -15.67 2.98
C ARG A 73 7.11 -14.50 3.94
N ASP A 74 6.69 -13.31 3.53
CA ASP A 74 6.75 -12.10 4.35
C ASP A 74 5.83 -12.22 5.56
N VAL A 75 4.58 -12.64 5.32
CA VAL A 75 3.57 -12.85 6.37
C VAL A 75 3.85 -14.12 7.18
N GLN A 76 4.39 -15.18 6.55
CA GLN A 76 4.76 -16.41 7.27
C GLN A 76 6.02 -16.28 8.14
N GLY A 77 6.86 -15.23 7.96
CA GLY A 77 8.17 -15.10 8.60
C GLY A 77 9.20 -16.13 8.13
N THR A 78 9.02 -16.65 6.91
CA THR A 78 9.90 -17.65 6.29
C THR A 78 10.71 -17.09 5.12
N ARG A 79 10.90 -15.77 5.11
CA ARG A 79 11.69 -15.05 4.10
C ARG A 79 13.12 -15.59 4.07
N LEU A 80 13.65 -15.76 2.86
CA LEU A 80 15.01 -16.20 2.61
C LEU A 80 15.84 -15.03 2.05
N ILE A 81 17.16 -15.13 2.15
CA ILE A 81 18.07 -14.20 1.48
C ILE A 81 18.14 -14.63 0.01
N PRO A 82 17.67 -13.80 -0.94
CA PRO A 82 17.74 -14.14 -2.36
C PRO A 82 19.11 -13.84 -2.95
N GLU A 83 19.46 -14.50 -4.05
CA GLU A 83 20.63 -14.11 -4.86
C GLU A 83 20.39 -12.76 -5.53
N THR A 84 19.22 -12.56 -6.10
CA THR A 84 18.75 -11.31 -6.71
C THR A 84 17.35 -10.99 -6.23
N ASP A 85 16.97 -9.72 -6.18
CA ASP A 85 15.62 -9.28 -5.81
C ASP A 85 15.15 -8.16 -6.75
N SER A 86 13.99 -8.33 -7.35
CA SER A 86 13.36 -7.30 -8.19
C SER A 86 13.07 -6.01 -7.43
N LYS A 87 12.88 -6.09 -6.11
CA LYS A 87 12.76 -4.91 -5.24
C LYS A 87 14.07 -4.12 -5.12
N TRP A 88 15.22 -4.71 -5.46
CA TRP A 88 16.55 -4.07 -5.48
C TRP A 88 16.93 -3.49 -6.85
N ASP A 89 15.99 -3.46 -7.81
CA ASP A 89 16.23 -2.85 -9.12
C ASP A 89 16.45 -1.33 -9.02
N TRP A 90 17.44 -0.81 -9.76
CA TRP A 90 17.88 0.59 -9.79
C TRP A 90 17.76 1.23 -11.19
N GLU A 91 17.20 0.51 -12.18
CA GLU A 91 17.13 0.98 -13.57
C GLU A 91 16.37 2.31 -13.70
N VAL A 92 15.21 2.41 -13.05
CA VAL A 92 14.38 3.63 -13.15
C VAL A 92 15.09 4.82 -12.49
N LEU A 93 15.77 4.62 -11.36
CA LEU A 93 16.56 5.67 -10.72
C LEU A 93 17.66 6.19 -11.65
N ARG A 94 18.38 5.29 -12.33
CA ARG A 94 19.41 5.69 -13.30
C ARG A 94 18.82 6.58 -14.40
N LYS A 95 17.62 6.27 -14.89
CA LYS A 95 16.92 7.09 -15.90
C LYS A 95 16.46 8.44 -15.33
N ILE A 96 16.00 8.47 -14.09
CA ILE A 96 15.65 9.73 -13.42
C ILE A 96 16.89 10.62 -13.29
N ASN A 97 17.99 10.09 -12.79
CA ASN A 97 19.24 10.85 -12.65
C ASN A 97 19.81 11.28 -13.99
N PHE A 98 19.71 10.43 -15.03
CA PHE A 98 20.09 10.79 -16.40
C PHE A 98 19.26 11.99 -16.89
N TYR A 99 17.94 11.95 -16.73
CA TYR A 99 17.07 13.07 -17.07
C TYR A 99 17.52 14.36 -16.35
N LEU A 100 17.66 14.30 -15.02
CA LEU A 100 18.04 15.46 -14.20
C LEU A 100 19.43 16.02 -14.53
N SER A 101 20.33 15.22 -15.11
CA SER A 101 21.65 15.66 -15.53
C SER A 101 21.63 16.45 -16.84
N TYR A 102 20.57 16.30 -17.66
CA TYR A 102 20.50 16.92 -18.99
C TYR A 102 19.24 17.76 -19.21
N SER A 103 18.32 17.88 -18.24
CA SER A 103 17.10 18.70 -18.35
C SER A 103 17.40 20.18 -18.60
N SER A 104 18.60 20.64 -18.21
CA SER A 104 19.11 22.00 -18.48
C SER A 104 19.32 22.31 -19.97
N ASN A 105 19.25 21.32 -20.86
CA ASN A 105 19.28 21.55 -22.31
C ASN A 105 17.97 22.22 -22.81
N CYS A 106 16.89 22.19 -22.03
CA CYS A 106 15.67 22.90 -22.33
C CYS A 106 15.78 24.36 -21.88
N ASP A 107 15.65 25.29 -22.83
CA ASP A 107 15.68 26.73 -22.53
C ASP A 107 14.40 27.23 -21.87
N ASP A 108 13.29 26.47 -21.99
CA ASP A 108 12.02 26.78 -21.31
C ASP A 108 12.13 26.42 -19.82
N GLU A 109 12.35 27.45 -18.99
CA GLU A 109 12.56 27.30 -17.56
C GLU A 109 11.31 26.79 -16.84
N ASP A 110 10.12 27.19 -17.25
CA ASP A 110 8.86 26.74 -16.63
C ASP A 110 8.60 25.26 -16.94
N ALA A 111 8.79 24.84 -18.19
CA ALA A 111 8.69 23.44 -18.58
C ALA A 111 9.74 22.59 -17.85
N ARG A 112 10.98 23.08 -17.77
CA ARG A 112 12.05 22.39 -17.04
C ARG A 112 11.73 22.23 -15.56
N ALA A 113 11.29 23.29 -14.88
CA ALA A 113 10.94 23.26 -13.47
C ALA A 113 9.80 22.26 -13.20
N HIS A 114 8.77 22.23 -14.07
CA HIS A 114 7.67 21.28 -14.00
C HIS A 114 8.16 19.82 -14.11
N TYR A 115 8.89 19.47 -15.17
CA TYR A 115 9.31 18.09 -15.39
C TYR A 115 10.45 17.64 -14.47
N ASP A 116 11.28 18.55 -13.98
CA ASP A 116 12.22 18.29 -12.88
C ASP A 116 11.46 17.98 -11.58
N GLY A 117 10.34 18.67 -11.33
CA GLY A 117 9.42 18.37 -10.25
C GLY A 117 8.86 16.94 -10.35
N VAL A 118 8.42 16.54 -11.55
CA VAL A 118 7.99 15.15 -11.82
C VAL A 118 9.12 14.14 -11.56
N ALA A 119 10.31 14.41 -12.04
CA ALA A 119 11.47 13.52 -11.89
C ALA A 119 11.86 13.36 -10.40
N ARG A 120 11.90 14.46 -9.65
CA ARG A 120 12.21 14.45 -8.21
C ARG A 120 11.11 13.77 -7.39
N PHE A 121 9.84 13.97 -7.73
CA PHE A 121 8.75 13.22 -7.12
C PHE A 121 8.97 11.70 -7.27
N PHE A 122 9.29 11.23 -8.48
CA PHE A 122 9.53 9.81 -8.71
C PHE A 122 10.84 9.31 -8.08
N ARG A 123 11.86 10.15 -7.92
CA ARG A 123 13.06 9.80 -7.15
C ARG A 123 12.73 9.61 -5.67
N ALA A 124 11.96 10.51 -5.09
CA ALA A 124 11.46 10.40 -3.72
C ALA A 124 10.61 9.14 -3.53
N TYR A 125 9.68 8.87 -4.46
CA TYR A 125 8.83 7.67 -4.44
C TYR A 125 9.65 6.38 -4.50
N PHE A 126 10.65 6.33 -5.39
CA PHE A 126 11.59 5.23 -5.52
C PHE A 126 12.35 4.99 -4.21
N TYR A 127 12.98 6.02 -3.65
CA TYR A 127 13.75 5.88 -2.43
C TYR A 127 12.90 5.58 -1.20
N PHE A 128 11.69 6.08 -1.13
CA PHE A 128 10.76 5.67 -0.07
C PHE A 128 10.48 4.17 -0.10
N SER A 129 10.31 3.58 -1.28
CA SER A 129 10.19 2.12 -1.43
C SER A 129 11.46 1.41 -0.92
N LYS A 130 12.66 1.90 -1.28
CA LYS A 130 13.94 1.31 -0.82
C LYS A 130 14.10 1.40 0.69
N VAL A 131 13.82 2.57 1.31
CA VAL A 131 13.93 2.76 2.76
C VAL A 131 12.96 1.86 3.53
N ARG A 132 11.72 1.72 3.06
CA ARG A 132 10.75 0.81 3.69
C ARG A 132 11.23 -0.64 3.68
N ASN A 133 11.78 -1.07 2.55
CA ASN A 133 12.23 -2.46 2.38
C ASN A 133 13.56 -2.74 3.09
N TYR A 134 14.55 -1.87 2.96
CA TYR A 134 15.94 -2.19 3.30
C TYR A 134 16.56 -1.31 4.38
N GLY A 135 15.89 -0.25 4.80
CA GLY A 135 16.46 0.74 5.75
C GLY A 135 17.52 1.60 5.08
N ASP A 136 18.79 1.45 5.50
CA ASP A 136 19.91 2.12 4.86
C ASP A 136 20.10 1.64 3.42
N VAL A 137 20.29 2.57 2.49
CA VAL A 137 20.54 2.27 1.06
C VAL A 137 21.46 3.34 0.46
N PRO A 138 22.24 3.03 -0.60
CA PRO A 138 23.04 4.05 -1.27
C PRO A 138 22.16 5.14 -1.88
N TRP A 139 22.43 6.40 -1.58
CA TRP A 139 21.80 7.56 -2.24
C TRP A 139 22.62 7.97 -3.47
N TYR A 140 22.03 7.94 -4.64
CA TYR A 140 22.62 8.41 -5.88
C TYR A 140 21.82 9.60 -6.42
N SER A 141 22.47 10.76 -6.50
CA SER A 141 21.92 11.98 -7.10
C SER A 141 22.43 12.23 -8.53
N GLN A 142 23.28 11.34 -9.04
CA GLN A 142 23.91 11.42 -10.35
C GLN A 142 23.83 10.07 -11.09
N VAL A 143 24.14 10.10 -12.38
CA VAL A 143 24.21 8.87 -13.20
C VAL A 143 25.40 8.04 -12.75
N VAL A 144 25.17 6.78 -12.43
CA VAL A 144 26.25 5.80 -12.16
C VAL A 144 26.58 5.07 -13.47
N ASN A 145 27.80 5.20 -13.94
CA ASN A 145 28.28 4.53 -15.14
C ASN A 145 28.96 3.20 -14.80
N SER A 146 29.03 2.29 -15.77
CA SER A 146 29.61 0.94 -15.58
C SER A 146 31.13 0.94 -15.26
N ASP A 147 31.82 2.02 -15.53
CA ASP A 147 33.24 2.23 -15.23
C ASP A 147 33.52 2.98 -13.93
N ASP A 148 32.47 3.51 -13.28
CA ASP A 148 32.55 4.23 -12.01
C ASP A 148 32.61 3.25 -10.83
N LYS A 149 33.81 2.67 -10.61
CA LYS A 149 34.01 1.65 -9.58
C LYS A 149 33.75 2.15 -8.17
N GLU A 150 33.97 3.43 -7.90
CA GLU A 150 33.73 4.03 -6.58
C GLU A 150 32.26 4.11 -6.27
N LEU A 151 31.46 4.65 -7.19
CA LEU A 151 30.00 4.72 -7.02
C LEU A 151 29.34 3.35 -7.04
N LEU A 152 29.82 2.42 -7.88
CA LEU A 152 29.32 1.05 -7.93
C LEU A 152 29.58 0.27 -6.63
N ALA A 153 30.65 0.61 -5.91
CA ALA A 153 30.98 0.02 -4.61
C ALA A 153 30.63 0.93 -3.42
N LYS A 154 29.75 1.92 -3.62
CA LYS A 154 29.34 2.84 -2.56
C LYS A 154 28.64 2.08 -1.43
N PRO A 155 29.04 2.30 -0.16
CA PRO A 155 28.32 1.78 1.00
C PRO A 155 26.89 2.32 1.09
N ARG A 156 26.06 1.70 1.91
CA ARG A 156 24.73 2.22 2.22
C ARG A 156 24.86 3.53 3.00
N ASP A 157 24.15 4.54 2.55
CA ASP A 157 23.92 5.77 3.31
C ASP A 157 22.89 5.51 4.41
N SER A 158 22.97 6.29 5.48
CA SER A 158 22.04 6.14 6.59
C SER A 158 20.60 6.43 6.17
N ARG A 159 19.67 5.70 6.75
CA ARG A 159 18.22 5.93 6.59
C ARG A 159 17.86 7.40 6.78
N GLN A 160 18.48 8.09 7.75
CA GLN A 160 18.25 9.52 7.99
C GLN A 160 18.62 10.35 6.76
N LEU A 161 19.83 10.22 6.22
CA LEU A 161 20.27 10.98 5.03
C LEU A 161 19.32 10.73 3.84
N VAL A 162 18.94 9.49 3.62
CA VAL A 162 18.05 9.15 2.51
C VAL A 162 16.67 9.78 2.70
N VAL A 163 16.12 9.76 3.91
CA VAL A 163 14.81 10.39 4.20
C VAL A 163 14.88 11.90 4.08
N ASP A 164 15.94 12.53 4.58
CA ASP A 164 16.14 13.98 4.42
C ASP A 164 16.21 14.37 2.93
N SER A 165 16.88 13.54 2.12
CA SER A 165 16.95 13.73 0.67
C SER A 165 15.61 13.52 -0.04
N ILE A 166 14.80 12.55 0.40
CA ILE A 166 13.42 12.34 -0.07
C ILE A 166 12.57 13.58 0.19
N ILE A 167 12.67 14.15 1.40
CA ILE A 167 11.90 15.36 1.78
C ILE A 167 12.32 16.53 0.91
N ALA A 168 13.63 16.74 0.69
CA ALA A 168 14.14 17.81 -0.17
C ALA A 168 13.66 17.67 -1.63
N ASP A 169 13.61 16.45 -2.17
CA ASP A 169 13.05 16.21 -3.51
C ASP A 169 11.54 16.51 -3.56
N LEU A 170 10.79 16.17 -2.50
CA LEU A 170 9.36 16.46 -2.41
C LEU A 170 9.08 17.95 -2.24
N ASP A 171 9.93 18.69 -1.48
CA ASP A 171 9.81 20.13 -1.33
C ASP A 171 9.97 20.83 -2.68
N PHE A 172 10.98 20.44 -3.45
CA PHE A 172 11.14 20.94 -4.82
C PHE A 172 9.93 20.60 -5.70
N ALA A 173 9.41 19.36 -5.61
CA ALA A 173 8.26 18.95 -6.38
C ALA A 173 7.00 19.76 -6.01
N ILE A 174 6.76 20.01 -4.73
CA ILE A 174 5.63 20.82 -4.24
C ILE A 174 5.70 22.27 -4.75
N GLU A 175 6.90 22.83 -4.82
CA GLU A 175 7.13 24.20 -5.30
C GLU A 175 6.92 24.35 -6.81
N ASN A 176 7.27 23.33 -7.61
CA ASN A 176 7.36 23.43 -9.08
C ASN A 176 6.27 22.66 -9.85
N LEU A 177 5.49 21.82 -9.18
CA LEU A 177 4.39 21.12 -9.82
C LEU A 177 3.09 21.93 -9.81
N PRO A 178 2.24 21.80 -10.86
CA PRO A 178 1.00 22.56 -10.97
C PRO A 178 -0.05 22.12 -9.93
N GLU A 179 -0.95 23.04 -9.60
CA GLU A 179 -2.12 22.82 -8.73
C GLU A 179 -3.32 22.27 -9.50
N THR A 180 -3.09 21.32 -10.42
CA THR A 180 -4.15 20.73 -11.23
C THR A 180 -4.91 19.66 -10.45
N HIS A 181 -6.21 19.55 -10.72
CA HIS A 181 -7.09 18.51 -10.18
C HIS A 181 -7.23 17.35 -11.17
N THR A 182 -6.16 16.60 -11.39
CA THR A 182 -6.19 15.38 -12.21
C THR A 182 -5.63 14.20 -11.43
N PRO A 183 -6.36 13.07 -11.34
CA PRO A 183 -5.86 11.87 -10.66
C PRO A 183 -4.92 11.04 -11.53
N TYR A 184 -4.61 11.47 -12.75
CA TYR A 184 -3.86 10.69 -13.74
C TYR A 184 -2.39 11.09 -13.86
N GLU A 185 -2.04 12.30 -13.40
CA GLU A 185 -0.69 12.86 -13.50
C GLU A 185 -0.21 13.34 -12.14
N VAL A 186 1.11 13.32 -11.96
CA VAL A 186 1.75 13.88 -10.76
C VAL A 186 1.59 15.39 -10.75
N ASN A 187 1.17 15.94 -9.62
CA ASN A 187 0.93 17.35 -9.39
C ASN A 187 1.31 17.73 -7.95
N LYS A 188 1.19 18.99 -7.56
CA LYS A 188 1.50 19.50 -6.21
C LYS A 188 0.81 18.68 -5.11
N TRP A 189 -0.45 18.34 -5.32
CA TRP A 189 -1.24 17.59 -4.32
C TRP A 189 -0.77 16.15 -4.15
N THR A 190 -0.30 15.53 -5.23
CA THR A 190 0.33 14.21 -5.20
C THR A 190 1.64 14.24 -4.40
N ALA A 191 2.44 15.30 -4.56
CA ALA A 191 3.70 15.47 -3.84
C ALA A 191 3.47 15.71 -2.34
N LEU A 192 2.47 16.53 -1.97
CA LEU A 192 2.06 16.73 -0.57
C LEU A 192 1.54 15.43 0.06
N ALA A 193 0.72 14.66 -0.66
CA ALA A 193 0.22 13.37 -0.18
C ALA A 193 1.36 12.37 0.08
N LEU A 194 2.34 12.31 -0.82
CA LEU A 194 3.53 11.47 -0.63
C LEU A 194 4.37 11.97 0.55
N LYS A 195 4.57 13.29 0.69
CA LYS A 195 5.33 13.87 1.82
C LYS A 195 4.69 13.52 3.15
N SER A 196 3.36 13.66 3.26
CA SER A 196 2.61 13.26 4.46
C SER A 196 2.78 11.78 4.77
N ARG A 197 2.65 10.88 3.76
CA ARG A 197 2.82 9.42 3.94
C ARG A 197 4.25 9.05 4.35
N VAL A 198 5.27 9.63 3.72
CA VAL A 198 6.69 9.38 4.04
C VAL A 198 7.01 9.79 5.47
N CYS A 199 6.62 11.01 5.83
CA CYS A 199 6.93 11.56 7.15
C CYS A 199 6.14 10.87 8.27
N LEU A 200 4.88 10.45 8.03
CA LEU A 200 4.14 9.62 8.98
C LEU A 200 4.80 8.25 9.18
N PHE A 201 5.14 7.59 8.07
CA PHE A 201 5.79 6.28 8.12
C PHE A 201 7.10 6.35 8.91
N GLU A 202 7.98 7.26 8.51
CA GLU A 202 9.31 7.37 9.12
C GLU A 202 9.25 7.85 10.57
N GLY A 203 8.41 8.84 10.87
CA GLY A 203 8.23 9.37 12.22
C GLY A 203 7.73 8.30 13.18
N THR A 204 6.69 7.56 12.80
CA THR A 204 6.17 6.46 13.64
C THR A 204 7.14 5.28 13.69
N PHE A 205 7.83 4.92 12.59
CA PHE A 205 8.86 3.90 12.61
C PHE A 205 9.95 4.25 13.62
N ARG A 206 10.52 5.45 13.57
CA ARG A 206 11.55 5.89 14.54
C ARG A 206 11.04 5.87 15.97
N LYS A 207 9.81 6.34 16.21
CA LYS A 207 9.19 6.36 17.54
C LYS A 207 9.05 4.96 18.14
N TYR A 208 8.42 4.03 17.41
CA TYR A 208 8.12 2.69 17.91
C TYR A 208 9.32 1.74 17.91
N HIS A 209 10.33 2.01 17.10
CA HIS A 209 11.59 1.26 17.10
C HIS A 209 12.70 1.92 17.94
N ALA A 210 12.42 3.00 18.68
CA ALA A 210 13.42 3.68 19.51
C ALA A 210 14.11 2.73 20.49
N GLY A 211 15.45 2.73 20.51
CA GLY A 211 16.28 1.84 21.34
C GLY A 211 16.18 0.35 20.98
N LYS A 212 15.65 0.02 19.79
CA LYS A 212 15.55 -1.34 19.27
C LYS A 212 16.50 -1.53 18.08
N THR A 213 16.58 -2.76 17.57
CA THR A 213 17.50 -3.20 16.51
C THR A 213 17.54 -2.25 15.31
N PHE A 214 16.40 -1.68 14.89
CA PHE A 214 16.29 -0.86 13.68
C PHE A 214 16.34 0.66 13.95
N ASN A 215 16.37 1.08 15.21
CA ASN A 215 16.65 2.46 15.62
C ASN A 215 17.41 2.50 16.96
N PRO A 216 18.62 1.92 17.02
CA PRO A 216 19.39 1.80 18.26
C PRO A 216 19.84 3.17 18.81
N ASN A 217 19.99 4.17 17.94
CA ASN A 217 20.48 5.50 18.28
C ASN A 217 19.35 6.49 18.63
N ASN A 218 18.10 6.04 18.69
CA ASN A 218 16.94 6.90 18.99
C ASN A 218 16.87 8.13 18.07
N LEU A 219 16.91 7.91 16.73
CA LEU A 219 16.76 9.00 15.78
C LEU A 219 15.49 9.83 16.09
N PRO A 220 15.55 11.15 16.00
CA PRO A 220 14.42 12.02 16.29
C PRO A 220 13.26 11.76 15.32
N TRP A 221 12.04 11.90 15.80
CA TRP A 221 10.82 11.55 15.05
C TRP A 221 9.77 12.67 15.06
N GLU A 222 9.86 13.61 16.00
CA GLU A 222 8.85 14.65 16.24
C GLU A 222 8.67 15.56 15.02
N ASP A 223 9.76 16.06 14.45
CA ASP A 223 9.73 16.94 13.28
C ASP A 223 9.13 16.25 12.05
N LEU A 224 9.36 14.94 11.91
CA LEU A 224 8.75 14.17 10.82
C LEU A 224 7.24 14.07 10.97
N LEU A 225 6.73 13.82 12.17
CA LEU A 225 5.29 13.80 12.40
C LEU A 225 4.66 15.19 12.26
N ALA A 226 5.36 16.25 12.68
CA ALA A 226 4.93 17.62 12.45
C ALA A 226 4.84 17.94 10.94
N THR A 227 5.86 17.59 10.17
CA THR A 227 5.90 17.73 8.71
C THR A 227 4.79 16.91 8.03
N SER A 228 4.50 15.71 8.54
CA SER A 228 3.39 14.89 8.02
C SER A 228 2.04 15.56 8.22
N ALA A 229 1.79 16.10 9.43
CA ALA A 229 0.56 16.81 9.76
C ALA A 229 0.42 18.08 8.92
N GLU A 230 1.50 18.87 8.79
CA GLU A 230 1.52 20.11 7.99
C GLU A 230 1.21 19.83 6.51
N ALA A 231 1.90 18.88 5.89
CA ALA A 231 1.66 18.51 4.48
C ALA A 231 0.22 18.05 4.25
N ALA A 232 -0.35 17.26 5.18
CA ALA A 232 -1.75 16.86 5.12
C ALA A 232 -2.68 18.07 5.31
N GLU A 233 -2.40 18.97 6.24
CA GLU A 233 -3.24 20.14 6.52
C GLU A 233 -3.27 21.15 5.35
N ILE A 234 -2.13 21.38 4.67
CA ILE A 234 -2.08 22.18 3.44
C ILE A 234 -3.01 21.54 2.38
N LEU A 235 -2.89 20.24 2.16
CA LEU A 235 -3.73 19.55 1.20
C LEU A 235 -5.22 19.62 1.57
N MET A 236 -5.58 19.43 2.85
CA MET A 236 -6.95 19.55 3.34
C MET A 236 -7.55 20.94 3.11
N ASN A 237 -6.76 22.00 3.27
CA ASN A 237 -7.25 23.38 3.24
C ASN A 237 -7.22 23.99 1.84
N GLU A 238 -6.26 23.62 0.99
CA GLU A 238 -5.95 24.36 -0.24
C GLU A 238 -6.28 23.57 -1.51
N SER A 239 -6.31 22.21 -1.46
CA SER A 239 -6.43 21.40 -2.67
C SER A 239 -7.83 21.38 -3.27
N GLY A 240 -8.89 21.61 -2.47
CA GLY A 240 -10.28 21.45 -2.90
C GLY A 240 -10.75 19.99 -3.00
N TYR A 241 -9.89 18.99 -2.75
CA TYR A 241 -10.34 17.59 -2.61
C TYR A 241 -11.19 17.42 -1.35
N THR A 242 -12.20 16.57 -1.44
CA THR A 242 -13.14 16.28 -0.36
C THR A 242 -13.43 14.78 -0.30
N ILE A 243 -14.16 14.35 0.74
CA ILE A 243 -14.65 12.98 0.81
C ILE A 243 -15.88 12.82 -0.10
N TYR A 244 -15.87 11.77 -0.93
CA TYR A 244 -17.02 11.40 -1.76
C TYR A 244 -18.11 10.80 -0.87
N SER A 245 -19.30 11.38 -0.92
CA SER A 245 -20.45 11.01 -0.07
C SER A 245 -21.78 10.91 -0.84
N ASP A 246 -21.72 10.88 -2.17
CA ASP A 246 -22.92 10.81 -3.01
C ASP A 246 -23.47 9.36 -3.08
N GLY A 247 -24.80 9.20 -3.13
CA GLY A 247 -25.45 7.90 -3.26
C GLY A 247 -25.77 7.21 -1.94
N GLU A 248 -26.33 6.00 -2.02
CA GLU A 248 -26.74 5.19 -0.87
C GLU A 248 -25.59 4.34 -0.28
N GLN A 249 -24.59 4.05 -1.10
CA GLN A 249 -23.43 3.25 -0.73
C GLN A 249 -22.12 3.97 -1.12
N PRO A 250 -21.89 5.20 -0.60
CA PRO A 250 -20.84 6.09 -1.12
C PRO A 250 -19.43 5.48 -1.03
N TYR A 251 -19.14 4.72 0.01
CA TYR A 251 -17.85 4.06 0.15
C TYR A 251 -17.65 2.98 -0.92
N ARG A 252 -18.66 2.16 -1.20
CA ARG A 252 -18.59 1.13 -2.24
C ARG A 252 -18.53 1.75 -3.64
N ASP A 253 -19.37 2.76 -3.90
CA ASP A 253 -19.44 3.44 -5.21
C ASP A 253 -18.14 4.14 -5.57
N LEU A 254 -17.42 4.68 -4.59
CA LEU A 254 -16.10 5.28 -4.76
C LEU A 254 -15.10 4.30 -5.40
N PHE A 255 -15.12 3.02 -5.01
CA PHE A 255 -14.15 2.01 -5.43
C PHE A 255 -14.63 1.13 -6.57
N ALA A 256 -15.92 0.99 -6.77
CA ALA A 256 -16.50 0.19 -7.87
C ALA A 256 -16.81 1.06 -9.09
N SER A 257 -15.83 1.84 -9.56
CA SER A 257 -15.97 2.81 -10.65
C SER A 257 -14.92 2.60 -11.73
N LEU A 258 -15.34 2.82 -13.00
CA LEU A 258 -14.44 2.81 -14.17
C LEU A 258 -13.56 4.05 -14.24
N ASN A 259 -13.96 5.14 -13.62
CA ASN A 259 -13.24 6.40 -13.64
C ASN A 259 -12.77 6.75 -12.24
N ALA A 260 -11.60 7.35 -12.13
CA ALA A 260 -11.14 7.89 -10.87
C ALA A 260 -12.07 9.02 -10.42
N ASN A 261 -12.50 8.97 -9.16
CA ASN A 261 -13.39 9.99 -8.61
C ASN A 261 -12.62 11.29 -8.36
N PRO A 262 -12.93 12.39 -9.07
CA PRO A 262 -12.16 13.64 -8.96
C PRO A 262 -12.38 14.40 -7.66
N LYS A 263 -13.41 14.05 -6.87
CA LYS A 263 -13.62 14.66 -5.55
C LYS A 263 -12.64 14.15 -4.50
N GLU A 264 -12.29 12.85 -4.56
CA GLU A 264 -11.52 12.20 -3.50
C GLU A 264 -10.19 11.63 -3.95
N PHE A 265 -10.06 11.16 -5.23
CA PHE A 265 -8.82 10.56 -5.71
C PHE A 265 -7.82 11.64 -6.13
N ILE A 266 -6.67 11.67 -5.46
CA ILE A 266 -5.56 12.59 -5.73
C ILE A 266 -4.65 11.99 -6.81
N TRP A 267 -4.38 10.68 -6.74
CA TRP A 267 -3.62 9.94 -7.74
C TRP A 267 -4.12 8.51 -7.83
N ALA A 268 -4.36 8.03 -9.05
CA ALA A 268 -4.96 6.72 -9.28
C ALA A 268 -4.33 5.99 -10.46
N ARG A 269 -4.29 4.66 -10.37
CA ARG A 269 -4.01 3.79 -11.50
C ARG A 269 -5.33 3.40 -12.16
N CYS A 270 -5.53 3.85 -13.40
CA CYS A 270 -6.72 3.57 -14.17
C CYS A 270 -6.45 2.62 -15.34
N TYR A 271 -7.50 2.01 -15.85
CA TYR A 271 -7.44 0.95 -16.85
C TYR A 271 -8.37 1.29 -18.00
N SER A 272 -8.08 0.78 -19.20
CA SER A 272 -8.81 1.10 -20.43
C SER A 272 -9.01 -0.14 -21.29
N ALA A 273 -10.25 -0.36 -21.73
CA ALA A 273 -10.58 -1.43 -22.67
C ALA A 273 -9.97 -1.16 -24.04
N ASP A 274 -9.98 0.10 -24.49
CA ASP A 274 -9.45 0.50 -25.80
C ASP A 274 -7.95 0.29 -25.92
N LEU A 275 -7.22 0.50 -24.82
CA LEU A 275 -5.78 0.23 -24.72
C LEU A 275 -5.46 -1.21 -24.32
N ASN A 276 -6.49 -2.05 -24.12
CA ASN A 276 -6.37 -3.42 -23.62
C ASN A 276 -5.55 -3.53 -22.31
N ILE A 277 -5.66 -2.52 -21.45
CA ILE A 277 -5.02 -2.49 -20.12
C ILE A 277 -6.09 -2.74 -19.08
N LYS A 278 -6.02 -3.88 -18.39
CA LYS A 278 -7.05 -4.39 -17.47
C LYS A 278 -6.42 -4.88 -16.16
N ASN A 279 -7.28 -5.12 -15.16
CA ASN A 279 -6.88 -5.72 -13.89
C ASN A 279 -7.80 -6.89 -13.51
N ASN A 280 -7.51 -7.52 -12.38
CA ASN A 280 -8.18 -8.72 -11.92
C ASN A 280 -8.92 -8.56 -10.59
N ALA A 281 -9.18 -7.33 -10.12
CA ALA A 281 -9.77 -7.11 -8.80
C ALA A 281 -11.11 -7.84 -8.60
N ASN A 282 -12.02 -7.82 -9.60
CA ASN A 282 -13.26 -8.60 -9.55
C ASN A 282 -13.00 -10.12 -9.51
N ALA A 283 -12.14 -10.62 -10.42
CA ALA A 283 -11.84 -12.04 -10.52
C ALA A 283 -11.19 -12.59 -9.23
N TRP A 284 -10.29 -11.82 -8.61
CA TRP A 284 -9.71 -12.17 -7.30
C TRP A 284 -10.77 -12.33 -6.22
N SER A 285 -11.73 -11.39 -6.15
CA SER A 285 -12.82 -11.51 -5.20
C SER A 285 -13.64 -12.78 -5.42
N VAL A 286 -14.07 -13.09 -6.63
CA VAL A 286 -15.04 -14.18 -6.86
C VAL A 286 -14.40 -15.55 -7.05
N ALA A 287 -13.16 -15.65 -7.54
CA ALA A 287 -12.55 -16.90 -7.98
C ALA A 287 -11.33 -17.36 -7.13
N ARG A 288 -10.92 -16.61 -6.12
CA ARG A 288 -9.80 -16.98 -5.23
C ARG A 288 -10.25 -17.15 -3.80
N THR A 289 -9.57 -18.03 -3.06
CA THR A 289 -9.84 -18.31 -1.64
C THR A 289 -9.31 -17.19 -0.73
N THR A 290 -9.79 -15.96 -0.95
CA THR A 290 -9.43 -14.77 -0.19
C THR A 290 -10.48 -14.43 0.86
N GLY A 291 -10.14 -13.58 1.82
CA GLY A 291 -11.12 -13.04 2.75
C GLY A 291 -10.48 -12.21 3.86
N PHE A 292 -11.26 -11.32 4.45
CA PHE A 292 -10.86 -10.64 5.68
C PHE A 292 -10.82 -11.61 6.86
N THR A 293 -10.01 -11.30 7.86
CA THR A 293 -10.00 -12.08 9.10
C THR A 293 -11.09 -11.61 10.06
N LYS A 294 -11.48 -12.47 10.99
CA LYS A 294 -12.37 -12.10 12.11
C LYS A 294 -11.82 -10.92 12.90
N ARG A 295 -10.49 -10.80 13.00
CA ARG A 295 -9.83 -9.64 13.62
C ARG A 295 -10.23 -8.34 12.93
N HIS A 296 -10.17 -8.29 11.59
CA HIS A 296 -10.60 -7.12 10.83
C HIS A 296 -12.10 -6.85 10.99
N VAL A 297 -12.93 -7.89 10.90
CA VAL A 297 -14.39 -7.77 11.07
C VAL A 297 -14.74 -7.22 12.45
N ASN A 298 -14.02 -7.60 13.49
CA ASN A 298 -14.19 -7.10 14.85
C ASN A 298 -13.79 -5.61 15.02
N MET A 299 -13.05 -5.03 14.06
CA MET A 299 -12.71 -3.60 14.10
C MET A 299 -13.89 -2.70 13.75
N TYR A 300 -14.85 -3.18 12.94
CA TYR A 300 -16.06 -2.41 12.67
C TYR A 300 -16.87 -2.22 13.94
N LEU A 301 -17.27 -0.97 14.23
CA LEU A 301 -18.13 -0.64 15.37
C LEU A 301 -19.59 -1.09 15.11
N ASN A 302 -20.42 -1.01 16.13
CA ASN A 302 -21.87 -0.99 15.93
C ASN A 302 -22.29 0.37 15.33
N VAL A 303 -23.45 0.43 14.70
CA VAL A 303 -23.97 1.65 14.04
C VAL A 303 -24.18 2.82 15.02
N ASP A 304 -24.36 2.53 16.30
CA ASP A 304 -24.45 3.52 17.38
C ASP A 304 -23.09 4.00 17.90
N GLY A 305 -22.00 3.55 17.30
CA GLY A 305 -20.62 3.89 17.68
C GLY A 305 -20.05 3.06 18.82
N THR A 306 -20.81 2.16 19.43
CA THR A 306 -20.30 1.26 20.46
C THR A 306 -19.40 0.17 19.87
N ARG A 307 -18.51 -0.38 20.69
CA ARG A 307 -17.59 -1.43 20.24
C ARG A 307 -18.30 -2.78 20.18
N PHE A 308 -18.27 -3.42 19.03
CA PHE A 308 -18.81 -4.76 18.86
C PHE A 308 -18.18 -5.79 19.82
N THR A 309 -16.89 -5.64 20.07
CA THR A 309 -16.13 -6.55 20.94
C THR A 309 -16.44 -6.40 22.44
N ASP A 310 -17.23 -5.40 22.82
CA ASP A 310 -17.73 -5.22 24.20
C ASP A 310 -19.04 -6.00 24.43
N ILE A 311 -19.65 -6.58 23.37
CA ILE A 311 -20.82 -7.43 23.48
C ILE A 311 -20.41 -8.80 24.05
N GLN A 312 -21.06 -9.24 25.10
CA GLN A 312 -20.82 -10.58 25.64
C GLN A 312 -21.10 -11.67 24.61
N GLY A 313 -20.12 -12.54 24.34
CA GLY A 313 -20.26 -13.64 23.36
C GLY A 313 -20.15 -13.20 21.90
N TYR A 314 -19.65 -12.00 21.62
CA TYR A 314 -19.46 -11.48 20.25
C TYR A 314 -18.69 -12.44 19.33
N ASP A 315 -17.76 -13.22 19.88
CA ASP A 315 -16.86 -14.14 19.15
C ASP A 315 -17.54 -15.44 18.72
N THR A 316 -18.72 -15.74 19.25
CA THR A 316 -19.51 -16.95 18.96
C THR A 316 -20.85 -16.66 18.28
N LEU A 317 -21.09 -15.42 17.85
CA LEU A 317 -22.26 -15.06 17.08
C LEU A 317 -22.26 -15.75 15.71
N GLY A 318 -23.43 -16.21 15.26
CA GLY A 318 -23.61 -16.69 13.90
C GLY A 318 -23.48 -15.53 12.89
N TYR A 319 -23.12 -15.87 11.65
CA TYR A 319 -22.78 -14.90 10.60
C TYR A 319 -23.81 -13.78 10.40
N VAL A 320 -25.10 -14.13 10.36
CA VAL A 320 -26.17 -13.13 10.18
C VAL A 320 -26.24 -12.17 11.37
N GLU A 321 -26.14 -12.69 12.59
CA GLU A 321 -26.18 -11.86 13.81
C GLU A 321 -24.93 -11.00 13.95
N GLU A 322 -23.75 -11.54 13.63
CA GLU A 322 -22.48 -10.81 13.63
C GLU A 322 -22.48 -9.60 12.70
N CYS A 323 -23.20 -9.68 11.57
CA CYS A 323 -23.27 -8.61 10.58
C CYS A 323 -24.37 -7.57 10.84
N LYS A 324 -25.25 -7.76 11.83
CA LYS A 324 -26.34 -6.82 12.12
C LYS A 324 -25.88 -5.57 12.83
N ASN A 325 -26.46 -4.43 12.46
CA ASN A 325 -26.27 -3.14 13.13
C ASN A 325 -24.79 -2.73 13.25
N ARG A 326 -23.98 -3.00 12.23
CA ARG A 326 -22.57 -2.66 12.18
C ARG A 326 -22.35 -1.36 11.38
N ASP A 327 -21.17 -0.77 11.53
CA ASP A 327 -20.67 0.32 10.68
C ASP A 327 -21.01 0.01 9.21
N PRO A 328 -21.71 0.93 8.50
CA PRO A 328 -22.16 0.69 7.13
C PRO A 328 -21.01 0.34 6.15
N ARG A 329 -19.76 0.75 6.43
CA ARG A 329 -18.61 0.39 5.60
C ARG A 329 -18.35 -1.11 5.60
N MET A 330 -18.75 -1.85 6.65
CA MET A 330 -18.60 -3.31 6.66
C MET A 330 -19.35 -3.94 5.49
N ALA A 331 -20.62 -3.59 5.27
CA ALA A 331 -21.43 -4.11 4.16
C ALA A 331 -21.03 -3.54 2.79
N GLN A 332 -20.23 -2.47 2.75
CA GLN A 332 -19.68 -1.87 1.54
C GLN A 332 -18.28 -2.38 1.20
N THR A 333 -17.66 -3.14 2.10
CA THR A 333 -16.32 -3.74 1.93
C THR A 333 -16.38 -5.26 1.86
N ILE A 334 -17.27 -5.88 2.63
CA ILE A 334 -17.36 -7.32 2.83
C ILE A 334 -18.70 -7.84 2.32
N HIS A 335 -18.70 -9.02 1.71
CA HIS A 335 -19.91 -9.74 1.29
C HIS A 335 -20.69 -10.18 2.55
N THR A 336 -21.53 -9.32 3.08
CA THR A 336 -22.40 -9.59 4.23
C THR A 336 -23.75 -10.17 3.80
N PRO A 337 -24.56 -10.72 4.70
CA PRO A 337 -25.94 -11.10 4.40
C PRO A 337 -26.71 -9.92 3.76
N GLY A 338 -27.43 -10.20 2.69
CA GLY A 338 -28.15 -9.19 1.91
C GLY A 338 -27.35 -8.58 0.74
N TYR A 339 -26.09 -8.96 0.55
CA TYR A 339 -25.28 -8.44 -0.55
C TYR A 339 -25.91 -8.73 -1.93
N ILE A 340 -25.95 -7.70 -2.76
CA ILE A 340 -26.36 -7.76 -4.16
C ILE A 340 -25.23 -7.17 -5.00
N GLN A 341 -24.70 -7.93 -5.96
CA GLN A 341 -23.69 -7.44 -6.89
C GLN A 341 -24.30 -6.41 -7.85
N TYR A 342 -23.54 -5.42 -8.29
CA TYR A 342 -24.01 -4.43 -9.25
C TYR A 342 -24.61 -5.09 -10.50
N GLY A 343 -25.77 -4.56 -10.96
CA GLY A 343 -26.52 -5.09 -12.08
C GLY A 343 -27.37 -6.34 -11.77
N GLU A 344 -27.30 -6.89 -10.56
CA GLU A 344 -28.13 -8.01 -10.12
C GLU A 344 -29.33 -7.53 -9.29
N THR A 345 -30.30 -8.42 -9.09
CA THR A 345 -31.52 -8.14 -8.30
C THR A 345 -31.74 -9.11 -7.15
N LYS A 346 -30.87 -10.12 -7.01
CA LYS A 346 -31.00 -11.19 -6.02
C LYS A 346 -29.76 -11.28 -5.16
N THR A 347 -29.98 -11.56 -3.90
CA THR A 347 -28.91 -11.95 -2.96
C THR A 347 -28.46 -13.38 -3.26
N TYR A 348 -27.21 -13.67 -2.94
CA TYR A 348 -26.65 -15.01 -2.94
C TYR A 348 -25.72 -15.19 -1.73
N PRO A 349 -25.56 -16.41 -1.22
CA PRO A 349 -24.66 -16.66 -0.10
C PRO A 349 -23.20 -16.47 -0.52
N VAL A 350 -22.36 -16.09 0.43
CA VAL A 350 -20.91 -16.16 0.24
C VAL A 350 -20.50 -17.60 -0.08
N ASP A 351 -19.64 -17.77 -1.09
CA ASP A 351 -19.09 -19.09 -1.44
C ASP A 351 -17.93 -19.44 -0.50
N LEU A 352 -18.20 -20.31 0.47
CA LEU A 352 -17.20 -20.74 1.45
C LEU A 352 -16.12 -21.67 0.85
N LYS A 353 -16.32 -22.23 -0.36
CA LYS A 353 -15.28 -22.95 -1.09
C LYS A 353 -14.26 -22.00 -1.73
N GLN A 354 -14.65 -20.75 -1.94
CA GLN A 354 -13.81 -19.68 -2.48
C GLN A 354 -13.44 -18.63 -1.42
N SER A 355 -13.58 -18.96 -0.12
CA SER A 355 -13.17 -18.06 0.96
C SER A 355 -12.66 -18.87 2.15
N SER A 356 -11.41 -18.68 2.52
CA SER A 356 -10.80 -19.36 3.68
C SER A 356 -11.37 -18.91 5.02
N THR A 357 -12.00 -17.74 5.08
CA THR A 357 -12.53 -17.13 6.30
C THR A 357 -14.04 -16.90 6.27
N GLY A 358 -14.66 -16.92 5.08
CA GLY A 358 -16.06 -16.57 4.88
C GLY A 358 -16.32 -15.06 4.71
N TYR A 359 -15.38 -14.19 5.04
CA TYR A 359 -15.51 -12.73 4.90
C TYR A 359 -14.90 -12.23 3.59
N LYS A 360 -15.57 -12.53 2.48
CA LYS A 360 -15.16 -12.18 1.12
C LYS A 360 -15.21 -10.67 0.91
N TYR A 361 -14.23 -10.08 0.22
CA TYR A 361 -14.27 -8.64 -0.08
C TYR A 361 -15.16 -8.33 -1.29
N ILE A 362 -15.74 -7.13 -1.29
CA ILE A 362 -16.55 -6.59 -2.40
C ILE A 362 -16.09 -5.17 -2.82
N LYS A 363 -15.08 -4.63 -2.18
CA LYS A 363 -14.64 -3.24 -2.34
C LYS A 363 -14.45 -2.82 -3.80
N TYR A 364 -13.84 -3.60 -4.64
CA TYR A 364 -13.59 -3.29 -6.06
C TYR A 364 -14.51 -4.06 -7.02
N VAL A 365 -15.56 -4.71 -6.49
CA VAL A 365 -16.40 -5.61 -7.27
C VAL A 365 -17.52 -4.84 -7.96
N MET A 366 -17.48 -4.84 -9.29
CA MET A 366 -18.46 -4.27 -10.22
C MET A 366 -19.46 -5.33 -10.70
N GLU A 367 -20.05 -5.13 -11.88
CA GLU A 367 -21.00 -6.06 -12.48
C GLU A 367 -20.35 -7.40 -12.86
N LYS A 368 -21.15 -8.45 -12.97
CA LYS A 368 -20.72 -9.82 -13.30
C LYS A 368 -19.87 -9.96 -14.55
N LYS A 369 -20.03 -9.08 -15.54
CA LYS A 369 -19.20 -9.11 -16.76
C LYS A 369 -17.71 -8.95 -16.48
N TYR A 370 -17.35 -8.39 -15.31
CA TYR A 370 -15.97 -8.18 -14.85
C TYR A 370 -15.44 -9.32 -13.94
N ASN A 371 -16.23 -10.36 -13.67
CA ASN A 371 -15.85 -11.45 -12.77
C ASN A 371 -14.86 -12.45 -13.40
N THR A 372 -14.51 -12.29 -14.67
CA THR A 372 -13.51 -13.13 -15.36
C THR A 372 -12.13 -12.48 -15.32
N TRP A 373 -11.09 -13.31 -15.53
CA TRP A 373 -9.71 -12.82 -15.60
C TRP A 373 -9.55 -11.82 -16.75
N ASP A 374 -8.69 -10.82 -16.51
CA ASP A 374 -8.37 -9.75 -17.45
C ASP A 374 -9.61 -9.02 -18.00
N ALA A 375 -10.59 -8.79 -17.14
CA ALA A 375 -11.83 -8.13 -17.50
C ALA A 375 -12.08 -6.82 -16.73
N SER A 376 -11.60 -6.69 -15.51
CA SER A 376 -11.88 -5.52 -14.66
C SER A 376 -11.15 -4.27 -15.15
N LEU A 377 -11.88 -3.14 -15.12
CA LEU A 377 -11.41 -1.80 -15.50
C LEU A 377 -11.49 -0.81 -14.33
N VAL A 378 -11.73 -1.31 -13.11
CA VAL A 378 -11.88 -0.45 -11.94
C VAL A 378 -10.61 0.37 -11.70
N CYS A 379 -10.77 1.67 -11.43
CA CYS A 379 -9.67 2.54 -11.04
C CYS A 379 -9.26 2.27 -9.59
N LEU A 380 -7.95 2.23 -9.34
CA LEU A 380 -7.37 1.95 -8.03
C LEU A 380 -6.68 3.22 -7.49
N PRO A 381 -7.10 3.77 -6.34
CA PRO A 381 -6.48 4.95 -5.77
C PRO A 381 -5.10 4.63 -5.21
N ILE A 382 -4.10 5.46 -5.51
CA ILE A 382 -2.76 5.41 -4.91
C ILE A 382 -2.68 6.41 -3.76
N PHE A 383 -3.24 7.61 -3.97
CA PHE A 383 -3.49 8.61 -2.94
C PHE A 383 -4.94 9.09 -3.04
N ARG A 384 -5.58 9.22 -1.91
CA ARG A 384 -6.93 9.79 -1.80
C ARG A 384 -7.09 10.58 -0.50
N MET A 385 -8.10 11.44 -0.46
CA MET A 385 -8.33 12.34 0.67
C MET A 385 -8.56 11.58 1.98
N GLY A 386 -9.20 10.40 1.93
CA GLY A 386 -9.41 9.58 3.13
C GLY A 386 -8.11 9.23 3.85
N GLU A 387 -7.03 8.90 3.12
CA GLU A 387 -5.71 8.65 3.74
C GLU A 387 -5.10 9.93 4.30
N VAL A 388 -5.24 11.06 3.61
CA VAL A 388 -4.69 12.34 4.06
C VAL A 388 -5.29 12.75 5.41
N LEU A 389 -6.61 12.60 5.57
CA LEU A 389 -7.32 12.85 6.83
C LEU A 389 -6.82 11.96 7.97
N LEU A 390 -6.60 10.67 7.67
CA LEU A 390 -6.05 9.71 8.62
C LEU A 390 -4.61 10.04 9.01
N ASN A 391 -3.76 10.41 8.04
CA ASN A 391 -2.38 10.78 8.29
C ASN A 391 -2.28 12.03 9.19
N PHE A 392 -3.12 13.05 8.92
CA PHE A 392 -3.23 14.24 9.75
C PHE A 392 -3.58 13.91 11.20
N ALA A 393 -4.65 13.15 11.39
CA ALA A 393 -5.14 12.79 12.74
C ALA A 393 -4.11 11.93 13.50
N GLU A 394 -3.51 10.93 12.84
CA GLU A 394 -2.53 10.05 13.46
C GLU A 394 -1.26 10.80 13.85
N ALA A 395 -0.71 11.64 12.95
CA ALA A 395 0.49 12.40 13.23
C ALA A 395 0.31 13.33 14.45
N LYS A 396 -0.81 14.07 14.50
CA LYS A 396 -1.12 14.95 15.65
C LYS A 396 -1.37 14.18 16.95
N ALA A 397 -2.03 13.02 16.87
CA ALA A 397 -2.26 12.18 18.05
C ALA A 397 -0.95 11.62 18.61
N GLU A 398 -0.06 11.16 17.73
CA GLU A 398 1.25 10.63 18.12
C GLU A 398 2.19 11.73 18.68
N LEU A 399 2.05 12.98 18.20
CA LEU A 399 2.74 14.16 18.76
C LEU A 399 2.16 14.62 20.11
N GLY A 400 0.92 14.25 20.44
CA GLY A 400 0.22 14.77 21.59
C GLY A 400 -0.40 16.16 21.38
N THR A 401 -0.52 16.63 20.15
CA THR A 401 -1.06 17.95 19.77
C THR A 401 -2.47 17.88 19.19
N LEU A 402 -3.06 16.70 19.10
CA LEU A 402 -4.42 16.49 18.58
C LEU A 402 -5.45 17.19 19.48
N THR A 403 -6.44 17.82 18.83
CA THR A 403 -7.61 18.42 19.49
C THR A 403 -8.90 17.78 18.97
N GLN A 404 -10.04 18.02 19.65
CA GLN A 404 -11.34 17.57 19.15
C GLN A 404 -11.66 18.23 17.79
N ALA A 405 -11.35 19.50 17.61
CA ALA A 405 -11.54 20.20 16.33
C ALA A 405 -10.71 19.57 15.19
N ASP A 406 -9.55 18.99 15.49
CA ASP A 406 -8.77 18.24 14.49
C ASP A 406 -9.46 16.92 14.11
N LEU A 407 -10.05 16.22 15.07
CA LEU A 407 -10.87 15.04 14.78
C LEU A 407 -12.11 15.39 13.95
N ASP A 408 -12.75 16.52 14.24
CA ASP A 408 -13.97 16.95 13.54
C ASP A 408 -13.70 17.27 12.07
N LYS A 409 -12.52 17.79 11.73
CA LYS A 409 -12.12 18.06 10.33
C LYS A 409 -11.41 16.88 9.64
N SER A 410 -11.26 15.74 10.31
CA SER A 410 -10.55 14.58 9.78
C SER A 410 -11.35 13.28 9.96
N ILE A 411 -11.19 12.59 11.08
CA ILE A 411 -11.85 11.30 11.36
C ILE A 411 -13.38 11.40 11.27
N ASN A 412 -13.96 12.47 11.82
CA ASN A 412 -15.40 12.63 11.85
C ASN A 412 -16.00 12.90 10.47
N VAL A 413 -15.23 13.50 9.54
CA VAL A 413 -15.62 13.62 8.12
C VAL A 413 -15.74 12.24 7.44
N LEU A 414 -14.87 11.28 7.78
CA LEU A 414 -14.96 9.90 7.27
C LEU A 414 -16.20 9.19 7.84
N ARG A 415 -16.53 9.44 9.10
CA ARG A 415 -17.72 8.90 9.78
C ARG A 415 -19.01 9.49 9.23
N ASP A 416 -19.02 10.79 8.94
CA ASP A 416 -20.17 11.49 8.34
C ASP A 416 -20.58 10.90 7.00
N ARG A 417 -19.61 10.48 6.16
CA ARG A 417 -19.89 9.82 4.86
C ARG A 417 -20.89 8.67 4.97
N VAL A 418 -20.86 7.95 6.08
CA VAL A 418 -21.66 6.73 6.29
C VAL A 418 -22.61 6.84 7.47
N GLY A 419 -22.80 8.03 8.04
CA GLY A 419 -23.71 8.30 9.14
C GLY A 419 -23.32 7.67 10.48
N MET A 420 -22.02 7.46 10.72
CA MET A 420 -21.52 6.97 12.00
C MET A 420 -21.39 8.11 13.02
N PRO A 421 -21.61 7.84 14.32
CA PRO A 421 -21.38 8.82 15.38
C PRO A 421 -19.94 9.33 15.39
N HIS A 422 -19.77 10.60 15.71
CA HIS A 422 -18.46 11.25 15.83
C HIS A 422 -17.58 10.59 16.90
N LEU A 423 -16.28 10.53 16.64
CA LEU A 423 -15.28 10.16 17.63
C LEU A 423 -15.06 11.32 18.60
N ASP A 424 -15.34 11.09 19.87
CA ASP A 424 -15.04 12.02 20.96
C ASP A 424 -13.71 11.63 21.62
N MET A 425 -12.77 12.57 21.61
CA MET A 425 -11.39 12.34 22.10
C MET A 425 -11.35 12.04 23.61
N ALA A 426 -12.18 12.75 24.39
CA ALA A 426 -12.18 12.59 25.84
C ALA A 426 -12.73 11.20 26.23
N THR A 427 -13.81 10.78 25.60
CA THR A 427 -14.40 9.44 25.77
C THR A 427 -13.45 8.32 25.36
N ALA A 428 -12.80 8.46 24.21
CA ALA A 428 -11.82 7.48 23.72
C ALA A 428 -10.63 7.32 24.70
N ASN A 429 -10.09 8.44 25.18
CA ASN A 429 -8.97 8.42 26.11
C ASN A 429 -9.34 7.95 27.51
N ALA A 430 -10.56 8.23 27.97
CA ALA A 430 -11.06 7.73 29.26
C ALA A 430 -11.30 6.21 29.26
N ASN A 431 -11.57 5.61 28.08
CA ASN A 431 -11.84 4.19 27.94
C ASN A 431 -11.09 3.58 26.74
N PRO A 432 -9.77 3.35 26.80
CA PRO A 432 -9.01 2.71 25.74
C PRO A 432 -9.56 1.32 25.39
N CYS A 433 -9.55 0.94 24.12
CA CYS A 433 -10.12 -0.31 23.65
C CYS A 433 -9.23 -1.51 23.98
N ALA A 434 -9.65 -2.36 24.92
CA ALA A 434 -8.92 -3.56 25.34
C ALA A 434 -8.69 -4.55 24.17
N TYR A 435 -9.65 -4.67 23.23
CA TYR A 435 -9.47 -5.53 22.07
C TYR A 435 -8.37 -5.00 21.12
N MET A 436 -8.34 -3.69 20.85
CA MET A 436 -7.29 -3.07 20.06
C MET A 436 -5.92 -3.22 20.71
N GLU A 437 -5.84 -3.01 22.04
CA GLU A 437 -4.58 -3.20 22.80
C GLU A 437 -4.08 -4.64 22.74
N LYS A 438 -4.99 -5.61 22.75
CA LYS A 438 -4.64 -7.03 22.59
C LYS A 438 -4.11 -7.32 21.18
N CYS A 439 -4.68 -6.71 20.15
CA CYS A 439 -4.27 -6.92 18.77
C CYS A 439 -2.97 -6.19 18.42
N TYR A 440 -2.82 -4.96 18.92
CA TYR A 440 -1.71 -4.03 18.62
C TYR A 440 -1.20 -3.39 19.91
N PRO A 441 -0.40 -4.13 20.69
CA PRO A 441 0.03 -3.70 22.05
C PRO A 441 1.04 -2.55 22.02
N ASN A 442 1.77 -2.34 20.92
CA ASN A 442 2.75 -1.26 20.80
C ASN A 442 2.07 0.08 20.46
N VAL A 443 1.30 0.59 21.39
CA VAL A 443 0.70 1.92 21.31
C VAL A 443 1.33 2.83 22.36
N SER A 444 1.50 4.11 22.03
CA SER A 444 2.06 5.09 22.96
C SER A 444 1.27 5.11 24.28
N GLN A 445 1.95 4.95 25.42
CA GLN A 445 1.37 5.01 26.75
C GLN A 445 1.20 6.47 27.22
N SER A 446 0.72 7.34 26.33
CA SER A 446 0.44 8.75 26.58
C SER A 446 -1.03 8.96 26.98
N ALA A 447 -1.37 10.21 27.31
CA ALA A 447 -2.76 10.62 27.53
C ALA A 447 -3.66 10.39 26.30
N ASN A 448 -3.06 10.26 25.10
CA ASN A 448 -3.76 10.02 23.84
C ASN A 448 -3.88 8.53 23.46
N LYS A 449 -3.53 7.60 24.34
CA LYS A 449 -3.57 6.15 24.06
C LYS A 449 -4.90 5.72 23.43
N GLY A 450 -6.01 6.12 24.03
CA GLY A 450 -7.34 5.71 23.58
C GLY A 450 -7.68 6.25 22.18
N VAL A 451 -7.43 7.53 21.93
CA VAL A 451 -7.71 8.15 20.63
C VAL A 451 -6.77 7.63 19.54
N ILE A 452 -5.50 7.33 19.84
CA ILE A 452 -4.57 6.68 18.91
C ILE A 452 -5.12 5.32 18.47
N MET A 453 -5.63 4.51 19.39
CA MET A 453 -6.25 3.22 19.07
C MET A 453 -7.48 3.39 18.16
N GLU A 454 -8.34 4.36 18.44
CA GLU A 454 -9.52 4.61 17.60
C GLU A 454 -9.14 5.16 16.21
N ILE A 455 -8.09 5.97 16.08
CA ILE A 455 -7.56 6.40 14.77
C ILE A 455 -6.96 5.22 14.00
N ARG A 456 -6.23 4.32 14.66
CA ARG A 456 -5.75 3.07 14.03
C ARG A 456 -6.91 2.18 13.59
N ARG A 457 -7.98 2.07 14.38
CA ARG A 457 -9.23 1.39 14.00
C ARG A 457 -9.84 2.00 12.75
N GLU A 458 -9.99 3.32 12.75
CA GLU A 458 -10.56 4.06 11.63
C GLU A 458 -9.74 3.82 10.35
N ARG A 459 -8.40 3.82 10.47
CA ARG A 459 -7.49 3.52 9.36
C ARG A 459 -7.68 2.09 8.83
N LEU A 460 -7.80 1.09 9.71
CA LEU A 460 -8.04 -0.30 9.33
C LEU A 460 -9.33 -0.50 8.54
N ILE A 461 -10.41 0.18 8.91
CA ILE A 461 -11.71 0.01 8.25
C ILE A 461 -11.90 0.93 7.04
N GLU A 462 -11.15 2.03 6.98
CA GLU A 462 -11.21 2.99 5.89
C GLU A 462 -10.34 2.60 4.69
N THR A 463 -9.14 2.05 4.92
CA THR A 463 -8.13 1.81 3.87
C THR A 463 -7.81 0.33 3.58
N PRO A 464 -8.69 -0.66 3.82
CA PRO A 464 -8.34 -2.04 3.51
C PRO A 464 -8.16 -2.22 1.99
N LEU A 465 -7.23 -3.07 1.60
CA LEU A 465 -6.88 -3.38 0.21
C LEU A 465 -6.39 -2.17 -0.60
N GLU A 466 -5.67 -1.25 0.06
CA GLU A 466 -5.03 -0.10 -0.58
C GLU A 466 -3.49 -0.15 -0.48
N GLY A 467 -2.92 -1.29 -0.07
CA GLY A 467 -1.47 -1.51 0.04
C GLY A 467 -0.81 -0.78 1.21
N LEU A 468 -1.57 -0.44 2.26
CA LEU A 468 -1.11 0.37 3.38
C LEU A 468 -0.90 -0.42 4.68
N HIS A 469 -1.77 -1.38 4.99
CA HIS A 469 -1.81 -2.00 6.31
C HIS A 469 -0.55 -2.81 6.66
N TYR A 470 0.04 -3.53 5.70
CA TYR A 470 1.31 -4.22 5.93
C TYR A 470 2.39 -3.26 6.45
N TRP A 471 2.47 -2.06 5.85
CA TRP A 471 3.43 -1.03 6.24
C TRP A 471 3.06 -0.33 7.55
N ASP A 472 1.77 -0.25 7.88
CA ASP A 472 1.31 0.21 9.19
C ASP A 472 1.79 -0.73 10.31
N ILE A 473 1.69 -2.05 10.12
CA ILE A 473 2.23 -3.06 11.04
C ILE A 473 3.75 -2.91 11.21
N MET A 474 4.48 -2.64 10.12
CA MET A 474 5.94 -2.45 10.17
C MET A 474 6.32 -1.19 10.96
N ARG A 475 5.66 -0.05 10.67
CA ARG A 475 5.97 1.23 11.33
C ARG A 475 5.49 1.31 12.78
N TRP A 476 4.39 0.64 13.15
CA TRP A 476 3.91 0.54 14.54
C TRP A 476 4.67 -0.53 15.36
N ARG A 477 5.55 -1.28 14.73
CA ARG A 477 6.28 -2.40 15.34
C ARG A 477 5.35 -3.49 15.85
N GLU A 478 4.33 -3.85 15.09
CA GLU A 478 3.30 -4.84 15.42
C GLU A 478 3.47 -6.17 14.65
N GLY A 479 4.67 -6.51 14.20
CA GLY A 479 4.94 -7.72 13.40
C GLY A 479 4.45 -9.04 14.04
N LYS A 480 4.34 -9.10 15.36
CA LYS A 480 3.73 -10.24 16.09
C LYS A 480 2.25 -10.46 15.73
N ALA A 481 1.57 -9.48 15.15
CA ALA A 481 0.19 -9.64 14.66
C ALA A 481 0.08 -10.76 13.60
N PHE A 482 1.12 -10.96 12.79
CA PHE A 482 1.14 -12.05 11.79
C PHE A 482 1.18 -13.46 12.39
N THR A 483 1.61 -13.62 13.62
CA THR A 483 1.71 -14.93 14.29
C THR A 483 0.38 -15.41 14.90
N GLN A 484 -0.65 -14.58 14.85
CA GLN A 484 -1.96 -14.90 15.41
C GLN A 484 -2.78 -15.75 14.43
N PRO A 485 -3.70 -16.60 14.92
CA PRO A 485 -4.56 -17.40 14.06
C PRO A 485 -5.40 -16.54 13.10
N TYR A 486 -5.46 -16.97 11.84
CA TYR A 486 -6.26 -16.34 10.79
C TYR A 486 -7.69 -16.92 10.82
N LEU A 487 -8.53 -16.36 11.67
CA LEU A 487 -9.88 -16.87 11.93
C LEU A 487 -10.93 -16.21 11.03
N GLY A 488 -12.00 -16.95 10.76
CA GLY A 488 -13.16 -16.53 9.99
C GLY A 488 -14.48 -16.70 10.75
N ILE A 489 -15.55 -16.89 10.00
CA ILE A 489 -16.93 -17.07 10.53
C ILE A 489 -16.97 -18.18 11.56
N TYR A 490 -17.77 -18.00 12.62
CA TYR A 490 -18.03 -19.01 13.64
C TYR A 490 -19.19 -19.93 13.26
N PHE A 491 -19.01 -21.22 13.48
CA PHE A 491 -20.04 -22.25 13.37
C PHE A 491 -20.16 -23.07 14.66
N PRO A 492 -21.37 -23.18 15.25
CA PRO A 492 -21.57 -23.97 16.48
C PRO A 492 -21.56 -25.47 16.25
N GLY A 493 -21.41 -25.96 15.00
CA GLY A 493 -21.35 -27.37 14.64
C GLY A 493 -21.90 -27.68 13.25
N PRO A 494 -22.05 -28.98 12.91
CA PRO A 494 -22.78 -29.39 11.70
C PRO A 494 -24.22 -28.91 11.72
N GLY A 495 -24.74 -28.51 10.56
CA GLY A 495 -26.12 -28.04 10.47
C GLY A 495 -26.40 -27.19 9.25
N LYS A 496 -27.63 -26.71 9.16
CA LYS A 496 -28.11 -25.84 8.09
C LYS A 496 -28.06 -24.37 8.57
N TYR A 497 -27.44 -23.52 7.75
CA TYR A 497 -27.25 -22.10 8.07
C TYR A 497 -27.78 -21.21 6.97
N ASP A 498 -28.41 -20.11 7.37
CA ASP A 498 -28.71 -18.99 6.50
C ASP A 498 -27.47 -18.08 6.40
N MET A 499 -26.92 -17.94 5.20
CA MET A 499 -25.80 -17.03 4.93
C MET A 499 -26.26 -15.77 4.21
N THR A 500 -27.55 -15.65 3.93
CA THR A 500 -28.12 -14.53 3.14
C THR A 500 -28.97 -13.57 3.96
N GLY A 501 -29.35 -13.92 5.19
CA GLY A 501 -30.27 -13.16 6.02
C GLY A 501 -31.75 -13.29 5.60
N SER A 502 -32.07 -14.24 4.71
CA SER A 502 -33.45 -14.46 4.20
C SER A 502 -34.35 -15.26 5.13
N GLY A 503 -33.83 -15.79 6.23
CA GLY A 503 -34.50 -16.72 7.13
C GLY A 503 -34.54 -18.16 6.59
N LYS A 504 -33.90 -18.44 5.44
CA LYS A 504 -33.81 -19.77 4.82
C LYS A 504 -32.39 -20.25 4.75
N ALA A 505 -32.18 -21.53 5.07
CA ALA A 505 -30.86 -22.13 4.94
C ALA A 505 -30.35 -22.06 3.49
N SER A 506 -29.13 -21.60 3.32
CA SER A 506 -28.42 -21.53 2.03
C SER A 506 -27.22 -22.49 1.97
N ILE A 507 -26.73 -22.95 3.12
CA ILE A 507 -25.70 -23.97 3.22
C ILE A 507 -26.12 -25.07 4.19
N ASN A 508 -25.53 -26.26 4.02
CA ASN A 508 -25.57 -27.36 4.98
C ASN A 508 -24.14 -27.83 5.25
N LEU A 509 -23.64 -27.56 6.46
CA LEU A 509 -22.34 -27.98 6.94
C LEU A 509 -22.47 -29.41 7.51
N MET A 510 -21.73 -30.36 6.96
CA MET A 510 -21.85 -31.79 7.22
C MET A 510 -20.49 -32.37 7.63
N GLU A 511 -20.52 -33.45 8.38
CA GLU A 511 -19.33 -34.28 8.60
C GLU A 511 -18.95 -35.01 7.33
N GLU A 512 -17.66 -35.32 7.15
CA GLU A 512 -17.17 -36.04 6.00
C GLU A 512 -17.83 -37.45 5.91
N GLY A 513 -18.21 -37.84 4.70
CA GLY A 513 -18.90 -39.10 4.43
C GLY A 513 -20.42 -39.09 4.68
N GLN A 514 -20.99 -38.05 5.26
CA GLN A 514 -22.44 -37.94 5.38
C GLN A 514 -23.10 -37.75 4.01
N THR A 515 -24.24 -38.40 3.79
CA THR A 515 -25.06 -38.29 2.57
C THR A 515 -26.43 -37.67 2.91
N GLY A 516 -27.07 -37.03 1.93
CA GLY A 516 -28.36 -36.37 2.15
C GLY A 516 -28.21 -34.86 2.43
N GLY A 517 -29.17 -34.27 3.14
CA GLY A 517 -29.11 -32.86 3.63
C GLY A 517 -29.14 -31.75 2.58
N GLY A 518 -29.25 -32.10 1.29
CA GLY A 518 -29.39 -31.11 0.20
C GLY A 518 -30.82 -30.62 0.06
N GLY A 519 -31.00 -29.58 -0.73
CA GLY A 519 -32.27 -29.01 -1.13
C GLY A 519 -32.02 -27.98 -2.24
N ILE A 520 -33.07 -27.51 -2.86
CA ILE A 520 -32.95 -26.45 -3.88
C ILE A 520 -32.35 -25.20 -3.20
N GLY A 521 -31.21 -24.72 -3.73
CA GLY A 521 -30.50 -23.55 -3.22
C GLY A 521 -29.69 -23.78 -1.95
N ILE A 522 -29.49 -25.03 -1.49
CA ILE A 522 -28.65 -25.35 -0.34
C ILE A 522 -27.32 -25.96 -0.83
N THR A 523 -26.22 -25.26 -0.61
CA THR A 523 -24.86 -25.75 -0.91
C THR A 523 -24.40 -26.69 0.20
N LYS A 524 -23.95 -27.90 -0.16
CA LYS A 524 -23.34 -28.84 0.78
C LYS A 524 -21.87 -28.52 0.98
N LEU A 525 -21.45 -28.48 2.24
CA LEU A 525 -20.07 -28.25 2.65
C LEU A 525 -19.67 -29.32 3.66
N TYR A 526 -18.44 -29.79 3.59
CA TYR A 526 -17.92 -30.82 4.46
C TYR A 526 -16.86 -30.28 5.41
N LEU A 527 -16.99 -30.64 6.68
CA LEU A 527 -15.98 -30.38 7.70
C LEU A 527 -14.68 -31.11 7.39
N GLY A 528 -13.54 -30.45 7.60
CA GLY A 528 -12.22 -30.99 7.34
C GLY A 528 -11.73 -30.85 5.89
N SER A 529 -12.63 -30.69 4.92
CA SER A 529 -12.26 -30.49 3.50
C SER A 529 -12.69 -29.14 2.95
N ASP A 530 -14.00 -28.82 2.98
CA ASP A 530 -14.50 -27.52 2.51
C ASP A 530 -14.38 -26.42 3.58
N VAL A 531 -14.56 -26.79 4.86
CA VAL A 531 -14.50 -25.87 6.01
C VAL A 531 -13.69 -26.53 7.13
N ILE A 532 -12.62 -25.86 7.54
CA ILE A 532 -11.79 -26.27 8.67
C ILE A 532 -12.13 -25.37 9.86
N LEU A 533 -12.50 -25.98 11.00
CA LEU A 533 -12.88 -25.26 12.22
C LEU A 533 -11.82 -25.47 13.32
N THR A 534 -11.68 -24.46 14.20
CA THR A 534 -10.67 -24.43 15.27
C THR A 534 -10.73 -25.62 16.23
N ASN A 535 -11.93 -26.17 16.46
CA ASN A 535 -12.15 -27.31 17.36
C ASN A 535 -12.69 -28.55 16.60
N GLY A 536 -12.32 -28.69 15.31
CA GLY A 536 -12.72 -29.81 14.48
C GLY A 536 -14.17 -29.70 13.99
N THR A 537 -15.16 -29.92 14.86
CA THR A 537 -16.58 -29.89 14.48
C THR A 537 -17.29 -28.57 14.81
N LEU A 538 -16.68 -27.69 15.58
CA LEU A 538 -17.24 -26.39 15.95
C LEU A 538 -16.14 -25.33 16.07
N GLY A 539 -16.50 -24.06 16.05
CA GLY A 539 -15.56 -22.94 16.22
C GLY A 539 -15.49 -22.03 15.01
N ASN A 540 -14.43 -21.25 14.94
CA ASN A 540 -14.20 -20.35 13.82
C ASN A 540 -13.59 -21.10 12.62
N MET A 541 -13.94 -20.72 11.40
CA MET A 541 -13.17 -21.10 10.22
C MET A 541 -11.70 -20.72 10.48
N TRP A 542 -10.79 -21.60 10.10
CA TRP A 542 -9.37 -21.45 10.39
C TRP A 542 -8.55 -21.55 9.10
N ALA A 543 -8.24 -20.41 8.52
CA ALA A 543 -7.34 -20.34 7.38
C ALA A 543 -5.92 -20.72 7.80
N PHE A 544 -5.24 -21.48 6.94
CA PHE A 544 -3.85 -21.90 7.15
C PHE A 544 -3.60 -22.70 8.44
N SER A 545 -4.58 -23.49 8.88
CA SER A 545 -4.53 -24.28 10.11
C SER A 545 -3.31 -25.20 10.23
N THR A 546 -2.67 -25.56 9.12
CA THR A 546 -1.48 -26.43 9.05
C THR A 546 -0.16 -25.68 8.98
N LEU A 547 -0.19 -24.33 8.85
CA LEU A 547 1.01 -23.53 8.75
C LEU A 547 1.41 -22.95 10.11
N ASN A 548 2.73 -22.80 10.30
CA ASN A 548 3.29 -22.13 11.45
C ASN A 548 3.78 -20.75 11.04
N PHE A 549 3.18 -19.69 11.60
CA PHE A 549 3.57 -18.31 11.37
C PHE A 549 4.53 -17.86 12.46
N GLN A 550 5.57 -17.18 12.05
CA GLN A 550 6.60 -16.65 12.95
C GLN A 550 6.98 -15.23 12.55
N PHE A 551 7.54 -14.48 13.46
CA PHE A 551 8.07 -13.14 13.20
C PHE A 551 9.19 -12.85 14.19
N ASP A 552 10.38 -12.62 13.67
CA ASP A 552 11.54 -12.21 14.45
C ASP A 552 11.65 -10.69 14.46
N GLU A 553 11.37 -10.07 15.62
CA GLU A 553 11.39 -8.61 15.77
C GLU A 553 12.78 -7.98 15.60
N ASN A 554 13.85 -8.77 15.59
CA ASN A 554 15.21 -8.28 15.33
C ASN A 554 15.66 -8.46 13.87
N LYS A 555 14.79 -9.02 13.02
CA LYS A 555 15.11 -9.37 11.63
C LYS A 555 14.04 -8.92 10.63
N ASP A 556 12.77 -9.27 10.87
CA ASP A 556 11.75 -9.31 9.83
C ASP A 556 11.12 -7.95 9.47
N TYR A 557 11.47 -6.87 10.18
CA TYR A 557 11.04 -5.51 9.83
C TYR A 557 11.74 -4.96 8.57
N LEU A 558 12.90 -5.52 8.17
CA LEU A 558 13.59 -5.16 6.95
C LEU A 558 13.92 -6.40 6.10
N TYR A 559 13.98 -6.21 4.79
CA TYR A 559 14.40 -7.25 3.85
C TYR A 559 15.92 -7.44 3.87
N PRO A 560 16.40 -8.65 3.57
CA PRO A 560 17.83 -8.87 3.39
C PRO A 560 18.34 -8.20 2.10
N ILE A 561 19.58 -7.73 2.13
CA ILE A 561 20.28 -7.30 0.91
C ILE A 561 20.61 -8.55 0.10
N PRO A 562 20.33 -8.58 -1.23
CA PRO A 562 20.61 -9.74 -2.07
C PRO A 562 22.08 -10.12 -2.09
N THR A 563 22.39 -11.43 -2.11
CA THR A 563 23.78 -11.90 -1.99
C THR A 563 24.67 -11.45 -3.15
N ASN A 564 24.14 -11.44 -4.38
CA ASN A 564 24.93 -11.02 -5.55
C ASN A 564 25.35 -9.56 -5.45
N GLU A 565 24.49 -8.68 -4.91
CA GLU A 565 24.82 -7.26 -4.74
C GLU A 565 25.95 -7.07 -3.71
N ARG A 566 25.93 -7.87 -2.66
CA ARG A 566 27.00 -7.85 -1.66
C ARG A 566 28.32 -8.38 -2.22
N VAL A 567 28.28 -9.42 -3.03
CA VAL A 567 29.47 -9.97 -3.72
C VAL A 567 30.02 -8.96 -4.73
N LEU A 568 29.18 -8.37 -5.56
CA LEU A 568 29.58 -7.39 -6.57
C LEU A 568 30.25 -6.14 -5.97
N THR A 569 29.81 -5.74 -4.78
CA THR A 569 30.37 -4.60 -4.05
C THR A 569 31.49 -4.97 -3.08
N ASN A 570 31.96 -6.23 -3.09
CA ASN A 570 32.96 -6.75 -2.16
C ASN A 570 32.64 -6.40 -0.69
N GLY A 571 31.38 -6.56 -0.30
CA GLY A 571 30.89 -6.31 1.06
C GLY A 571 30.63 -4.86 1.44
N ALA A 572 30.83 -3.88 0.54
CA ALA A 572 30.48 -2.49 0.81
C ALA A 572 28.99 -2.33 1.16
N LEU A 573 28.12 -3.11 0.53
CA LEU A 573 26.74 -3.27 0.96
C LEU A 573 26.68 -4.27 2.13
N THR A 574 26.63 -3.77 3.35
CA THR A 574 26.48 -4.58 4.56
C THR A 574 25.10 -5.23 4.64
N GLN A 575 24.96 -6.37 5.33
CA GLN A 575 23.66 -7.03 5.50
C GLN A 575 22.82 -6.36 6.58
N ASN A 576 21.50 -6.48 6.49
CA ASN A 576 20.57 -6.02 7.52
C ASN A 576 20.66 -6.89 8.78
N PRO A 577 20.36 -6.31 9.97
CA PRO A 577 20.39 -7.05 11.24
C PRO A 577 19.55 -8.34 11.19
N GLY A 578 20.04 -9.38 11.85
CA GLY A 578 19.38 -10.68 11.92
C GLY A 578 19.49 -11.57 10.67
N TRP A 579 19.98 -11.03 9.55
CA TRP A 579 20.21 -11.79 8.32
C TRP A 579 21.67 -12.22 8.19
N ASN A 580 21.88 -13.51 7.92
CA ASN A 580 23.21 -14.08 7.73
C ASN A 580 23.24 -14.90 6.43
N ASP A 581 23.99 -14.43 5.46
CA ASP A 581 24.18 -15.09 4.16
C ASP A 581 25.48 -15.92 4.10
N GLY A 582 26.24 -15.98 5.19
CA GLY A 582 27.50 -16.72 5.27
C GLY A 582 28.68 -16.06 4.54
N LEU A 583 28.49 -14.87 3.96
CA LEU A 583 29.57 -14.14 3.29
C LEU A 583 30.43 -13.41 4.32
N SER A 584 31.75 -13.55 4.17
CA SER A 584 32.77 -12.80 4.92
C SER A 584 33.63 -12.01 3.93
N PHE A 585 33.72 -10.70 4.10
CA PHE A 585 34.50 -9.81 3.24
C PHE A 585 35.62 -9.16 4.05
#